data_0485491edf4f016a0dc4064c994e091c
#
_entry.id   0485491edf4f016a0dc4064c994e091c
#
_cell.length_a   1.000
_cell.length_b   1.000
_cell.length_c   1.000
_cell.angle_alpha   90.00
_cell.angle_beta   90.00
_cell.angle_gamma   90.00
#
_symmetry.space_group_name_H-M   'P 1'
#
loop_
_entity.id
_entity.type
_entity.pdbx_description
1 polymer ?
#
loop_
_entity_poly.entity_id
_entity_poly.type
_entity_poly.pdbx_seq_one_letter_code
_entity_poly.pdbx_strand_id
1 'polypeptide(L)'
;MERNLLNERFITIEKLADGELSHKLPGLTVKFSFAETFLGEVLVASTPQGVCYMAFVVRGRDMAESEMMNRFPGVFFEIGTDEHQRRALAALSADEENMETVPLHLKGTDFQLRVWNELLKIPFGETATYGEIAAALQNPKAYRAVGTAIGDNPVAVLIP
;
A
#
# COMPACT_ATOMS: atom_id res chain seq x y z
N MET A 1 21.29 5.30 -13.03
CA MET A 1 20.66 6.12 -11.98
C MET A 1 19.26 5.57 -11.80
N GLU A 2 19.07 4.70 -10.82
CA GLU A 2 17.75 4.12 -10.54
C GLU A 2 16.85 5.23 -9.95
N ARG A 3 15.94 5.72 -10.77
CA ARG A 3 14.88 6.63 -10.29
C ARG A 3 13.83 5.77 -9.59
N ASN A 4 13.49 6.10 -8.36
CA ASN A 4 12.31 5.54 -7.73
C ASN A 4 11.08 6.01 -8.53
N LEU A 5 10.45 5.08 -9.21
CA LEU A 5 9.25 5.33 -10.01
C LEU A 5 7.96 5.16 -9.21
N LEU A 6 8.10 4.75 -7.94
CA LEU A 6 6.98 4.61 -7.01
C LEU A 6 6.55 6.01 -6.50
N ASN A 7 5.82 6.73 -7.32
CA ASN A 7 5.35 8.07 -7.07
C ASN A 7 3.94 8.29 -7.62
N GLU A 8 3.36 9.48 -7.41
CA GLU A 8 1.99 9.83 -7.82
C GLU A 8 1.71 9.68 -9.33
N ARG A 9 2.73 9.61 -10.19
CA ARG A 9 2.55 9.41 -11.63
C ARG A 9 2.13 7.97 -11.96
N PHE A 10 2.63 6.99 -11.21
CA PHE A 10 2.41 5.57 -11.47
C PHE A 10 1.58 4.87 -10.41
N ILE A 11 1.43 5.46 -9.24
CA ILE A 11 0.63 4.90 -8.15
C ILE A 11 -0.63 5.74 -7.95
N THR A 12 -1.78 5.08 -7.99
CA THR A 12 -3.07 5.70 -7.70
C THR A 12 -3.67 5.06 -6.46
N ILE A 13 -4.28 5.87 -5.58
CA ILE A 13 -4.91 5.39 -4.35
C ILE A 13 -6.41 5.61 -4.44
N GLU A 14 -7.17 4.53 -4.27
CA GLU A 14 -8.61 4.53 -4.05
C GLU A 14 -8.91 4.05 -2.63
N LYS A 15 -9.88 4.67 -1.99
CA LYS A 15 -10.29 4.28 -0.63
C LYS A 15 -11.17 3.05 -0.67
N LEU A 16 -10.78 2.02 0.07
CA LEU A 16 -11.65 0.89 0.41
C LEU A 16 -12.71 1.37 1.40
N ALA A 17 -13.95 1.43 0.97
CA ALA A 17 -15.04 1.93 1.79
C ALA A 17 -15.44 0.93 2.90
N ASP A 18 -15.86 1.43 4.06
CA ASP A 18 -16.30 0.59 5.18
C ASP A 18 -17.46 -0.34 4.81
N GLY A 19 -18.33 0.09 3.88
CA GLY A 19 -19.43 -0.72 3.36
C GLY A 19 -18.99 -1.95 2.57
N GLU A 20 -17.81 -1.93 1.94
CA GLU A 20 -17.24 -3.06 1.20
C GLU A 20 -16.73 -4.16 2.14
N LEU A 21 -16.45 -3.81 3.40
CA LEU A 21 -16.04 -4.74 4.45
C LEU A 21 -17.22 -5.37 5.20
N SER A 22 -18.46 -4.97 4.87
CA SER A 22 -19.63 -5.47 5.60
C SER A 22 -20.08 -6.83 5.11
N HIS A 23 -20.41 -7.73 6.04
CA HIS A 23 -20.89 -9.09 5.79
C HIS A 23 -22.25 -9.18 5.05
N LYS A 24 -22.88 -8.06 4.67
CA LYS A 24 -24.25 -8.01 4.13
C LYS A 24 -24.34 -8.10 2.61
N LEU A 25 -23.21 -8.07 1.91
CA LEU A 25 -23.13 -8.27 0.46
C LEU A 25 -22.30 -9.52 0.19
N PRO A 26 -22.31 -10.12 -1.03
CA PRO A 26 -21.31 -11.12 -1.36
C PRO A 26 -19.94 -10.48 -1.05
N GLY A 27 -19.30 -10.99 0.02
CA GLY A 27 -18.25 -10.29 0.73
C GLY A 27 -17.04 -10.03 -0.18
N LEU A 28 -16.34 -8.94 0.09
CA LEU A 28 -15.08 -8.65 -0.57
C LEU A 28 -14.14 -9.84 -0.47
N THR A 29 -13.61 -10.29 -1.59
CA THR A 29 -12.55 -11.31 -1.63
C THR A 29 -11.21 -10.63 -1.80
N VAL A 30 -10.29 -10.94 -0.91
CA VAL A 30 -8.88 -10.53 -0.98
C VAL A 30 -8.05 -11.72 -1.44
N LYS A 31 -7.44 -11.60 -2.62
CA LYS A 31 -6.42 -12.56 -3.09
C LYS A 31 -5.07 -12.19 -2.54
N PHE A 32 -4.29 -13.17 -2.13
CA PHE A 32 -2.93 -12.92 -1.68
C PHE A 32 -1.98 -14.01 -2.14
N SER A 33 -0.72 -13.63 -2.28
CA SER A 33 0.37 -14.54 -2.61
C SER A 33 1.67 -14.08 -1.98
N PHE A 34 2.64 -15.00 -1.91
CA PHE A 34 4.02 -14.71 -1.57
C PHE A 34 4.86 -14.64 -2.84
N ALA A 35 5.79 -13.69 -2.89
CA ALA A 35 6.71 -13.53 -4.02
C ALA A 35 8.11 -13.19 -3.53
N GLU A 36 9.11 -13.78 -4.19
CA GLU A 36 10.51 -13.39 -4.01
C GLU A 36 10.79 -12.13 -4.83
N THR A 37 11.43 -11.15 -4.20
CA THR A 37 11.90 -9.94 -4.85
C THR A 37 13.40 -9.75 -4.58
N PHE A 38 14.06 -8.86 -5.33
CA PHE A 38 15.47 -8.54 -5.04
C PHE A 38 15.68 -7.89 -3.66
N LEU A 39 14.62 -7.40 -3.03
CA LEU A 39 14.63 -6.85 -1.68
C LEU A 39 14.29 -7.87 -0.60
N GLY A 40 13.86 -9.09 -0.97
CA GLY A 40 13.42 -10.15 -0.10
C GLY A 40 12.02 -10.65 -0.42
N GLU A 41 11.55 -11.63 0.36
CA GLU A 41 10.21 -12.19 0.20
C GLU A 41 9.15 -11.19 0.70
N VAL A 42 8.09 -11.04 -0.09
CA VAL A 42 6.93 -10.19 0.24
C VAL A 42 5.64 -11.00 0.22
N LEU A 43 4.70 -10.62 1.07
CA LEU A 43 3.29 -10.94 0.93
C LEU A 43 2.60 -9.78 0.23
N VAL A 44 1.89 -10.06 -0.86
CA VAL A 44 1.10 -9.08 -1.61
C VAL A 44 -0.35 -9.53 -1.68
N ALA A 45 -1.28 -8.60 -1.42
CA ALA A 45 -2.71 -8.86 -1.44
C ALA A 45 -3.47 -7.80 -2.23
N SER A 46 -4.53 -8.21 -2.89
CA SER A 46 -5.33 -7.37 -3.78
C SER A 46 -6.83 -7.65 -3.63
N THR A 47 -7.60 -6.60 -3.86
CA THR A 47 -9.04 -6.66 -4.15
C THR A 47 -9.23 -6.60 -5.66
N PRO A 48 -10.47 -6.74 -6.19
CA PRO A 48 -10.73 -6.51 -7.60
C PRO A 48 -10.36 -5.09 -8.10
N GLN A 49 -10.22 -4.10 -7.22
CA GLN A 49 -9.90 -2.72 -7.57
C GLN A 49 -8.42 -2.37 -7.49
N GLY A 50 -7.61 -3.12 -6.74
CA GLY A 50 -6.20 -2.82 -6.61
C GLY A 50 -5.51 -3.54 -5.46
N VAL A 51 -4.22 -3.29 -5.31
CA VAL A 51 -3.42 -3.82 -4.20
C VAL A 51 -3.86 -3.15 -2.89
N CYS A 52 -4.15 -3.96 -1.88
CA CYS A 52 -4.62 -3.48 -0.59
C CYS A 52 -3.63 -3.72 0.57
N TYR A 53 -2.64 -4.58 0.36
CA TYR A 53 -1.60 -4.88 1.35
C TYR A 53 -0.33 -5.37 0.67
N MET A 54 0.81 -4.92 1.14
CA MET A 54 2.12 -5.43 0.70
C MET A 54 3.16 -5.20 1.79
N ALA A 55 3.76 -6.28 2.27
CA ALA A 55 4.74 -6.23 3.35
C ALA A 55 5.82 -7.29 3.18
N PHE A 56 7.02 -7.01 3.71
CA PHE A 56 8.09 -8.00 3.78
C PHE A 56 7.77 -9.11 4.77
N VAL A 57 8.15 -10.33 4.42
CA VAL A 57 8.04 -11.52 5.29
C VAL A 57 9.28 -11.56 6.18
N VAL A 58 9.16 -11.04 7.40
CA VAL A 58 10.30 -10.93 8.33
C VAL A 58 10.31 -12.07 9.36
N ARG A 59 9.13 -12.47 9.85
CA ARG A 59 8.96 -13.46 10.93
C ARG A 59 8.23 -14.72 10.47
N GLY A 60 8.34 -15.05 9.18
CA GLY A 60 7.69 -16.21 8.57
C GLY A 60 6.31 -15.89 7.97
N ARG A 61 5.90 -16.77 7.05
CA ARG A 61 4.66 -16.58 6.26
C ARG A 61 3.40 -16.60 7.14
N ASP A 62 3.31 -17.49 8.13
CA ASP A 62 2.15 -17.60 9.01
C ASP A 62 1.89 -16.29 9.78
N MET A 63 2.97 -15.63 10.23
CA MET A 63 2.87 -14.35 10.91
C MET A 63 2.43 -13.24 9.93
N ALA A 64 3.01 -13.20 8.73
CA ALA A 64 2.66 -12.23 7.70
C ALA A 64 1.18 -12.37 7.28
N GLU A 65 0.68 -13.59 7.10
CA GLU A 65 -0.75 -13.85 6.84
C GLU A 65 -1.63 -13.35 7.99
N SER A 66 -1.28 -13.67 9.22
CA SER A 66 -2.04 -13.24 10.40
C SER A 66 -2.09 -11.72 10.52
N GLU A 67 -0.99 -11.03 10.29
CA GLU A 67 -0.92 -9.56 10.31
C GLU A 67 -1.79 -8.94 9.21
N MET A 68 -1.78 -9.51 7.99
CA MET A 68 -2.65 -9.09 6.90
C MET A 68 -4.12 -9.32 7.24
N MET A 69 -4.49 -10.53 7.67
CA MET A 69 -5.89 -10.90 7.95
C MET A 69 -6.49 -10.04 9.06
N ASN A 70 -5.71 -9.67 10.06
CA ASN A 70 -6.15 -8.79 11.14
C ASN A 70 -6.51 -7.36 10.67
N ARG A 71 -5.98 -6.92 9.53
CA ARG A 71 -6.32 -5.62 8.95
C ARG A 71 -7.67 -5.60 8.23
N PHE A 72 -8.17 -6.78 7.82
CA PHE A 72 -9.39 -6.91 7.01
C PHE A 72 -10.38 -7.88 7.66
N PRO A 73 -10.92 -7.55 8.85
CA PRO A 73 -11.89 -8.42 9.50
C PRO A 73 -13.13 -8.55 8.63
N GLY A 74 -13.58 -9.79 8.45
CA GLY A 74 -14.84 -10.09 7.76
C GLY A 74 -14.77 -10.22 6.24
N VAL A 75 -13.59 -10.17 5.63
CA VAL A 75 -13.42 -10.47 4.21
C VAL A 75 -13.12 -11.96 3.99
N PHE A 76 -13.33 -12.43 2.77
CA PHE A 76 -12.86 -13.74 2.34
C PHE A 76 -11.45 -13.65 1.79
N PHE A 77 -10.57 -14.58 2.19
CA PHE A 77 -9.20 -14.65 1.69
C PHE A 77 -9.06 -15.86 0.77
N GLU A 78 -8.39 -15.63 -0.35
CA GLU A 78 -8.07 -16.64 -1.36
C GLU A 78 -6.60 -16.58 -1.70
N ILE A 79 -5.91 -17.73 -1.64
CA ILE A 79 -4.53 -17.83 -2.14
C ILE A 79 -4.56 -17.75 -3.66
N GLY A 80 -3.87 -16.76 -4.22
CA GLY A 80 -3.81 -16.58 -5.66
C GLY A 80 -3.18 -15.27 -6.07
N THR A 81 -2.92 -15.15 -7.36
CA THR A 81 -2.34 -13.97 -7.99
C THR A 81 -3.34 -13.31 -8.92
N ASP A 82 -3.13 -12.04 -9.20
CA ASP A 82 -3.86 -11.29 -10.21
C ASP A 82 -2.97 -10.24 -10.89
N GLU A 83 -3.54 -9.50 -11.81
CA GLU A 83 -2.85 -8.46 -12.56
C GLU A 83 -2.37 -7.30 -11.68
N HIS A 84 -3.11 -6.95 -10.61
CA HIS A 84 -2.72 -5.89 -9.68
C HIS A 84 -1.46 -6.26 -8.91
N GLN A 85 -1.39 -7.52 -8.42
CA GLN A 85 -0.20 -8.05 -7.75
C GLN A 85 0.99 -8.10 -8.71
N ARG A 86 0.78 -8.55 -9.95
CA ARG A 86 1.82 -8.60 -10.99
C ARG A 86 2.42 -7.21 -11.22
N ARG A 87 1.59 -6.19 -11.39
CA ARG A 87 2.03 -4.81 -11.61
C ARG A 87 2.80 -4.26 -10.41
N ALA A 88 2.30 -4.50 -9.20
CA ALA A 88 2.98 -4.07 -7.98
C ALA A 88 4.37 -4.69 -7.83
N LEU A 89 4.51 -5.99 -8.10
CA LEU A 89 5.79 -6.68 -8.06
C LEU A 89 6.74 -6.20 -9.16
N ALA A 90 6.23 -6.00 -10.38
CA ALA A 90 7.01 -5.47 -11.50
C ALA A 90 7.51 -4.05 -11.22
N ALA A 91 6.73 -3.23 -10.54
CA ALA A 91 7.07 -1.86 -10.19
C ALA A 91 8.33 -1.74 -9.30
N LEU A 92 8.66 -2.78 -8.53
CA LEU A 92 9.86 -2.77 -7.67
C LEU A 92 11.16 -2.80 -8.48
N SER A 93 11.14 -3.30 -9.72
CA SER A 93 12.32 -3.45 -10.57
C SER A 93 12.17 -2.81 -11.96
N ALA A 94 11.04 -2.14 -12.23
CA ALA A 94 10.77 -1.50 -13.50
C ALA A 94 11.63 -0.24 -13.70
N ASP A 95 11.99 0.03 -14.95
CA ASP A 95 12.42 1.36 -15.38
C ASP A 95 11.21 2.21 -15.84
N GLU A 96 11.42 3.50 -16.08
CA GLU A 96 10.36 4.43 -16.42
C GLU A 96 9.61 4.06 -17.72
N GLU A 97 10.29 3.42 -18.66
CA GLU A 97 9.72 3.04 -19.96
C GLU A 97 8.77 1.85 -19.84
N ASN A 98 9.02 0.98 -18.85
CA ASN A 98 8.26 -0.26 -18.64
C ASN A 98 7.32 -0.18 -17.43
N MET A 99 7.23 0.98 -16.77
CA MET A 99 6.40 1.16 -15.59
C MET A 99 4.91 1.23 -15.96
N GLU A 100 4.13 0.31 -15.42
CA GLU A 100 2.69 0.31 -15.49
C GLU A 100 2.08 1.01 -14.27
N THR A 101 0.88 1.57 -14.41
CA THR A 101 0.14 2.12 -13.27
C THR A 101 -0.24 1.00 -12.30
N VAL A 102 0.06 1.23 -11.03
CA VAL A 102 -0.29 0.34 -9.92
C VAL A 102 -1.45 0.94 -9.14
N PRO A 103 -2.69 0.46 -9.32
CA PRO A 103 -3.80 0.90 -8.50
C PRO A 103 -3.72 0.28 -7.11
N LEU A 104 -3.86 1.12 -6.09
CA LEU A 104 -3.96 0.74 -4.69
C LEU A 104 -5.40 0.94 -4.21
N HIS A 105 -5.93 -0.03 -3.48
CA HIS A 105 -7.25 0.00 -2.87
C HIS A 105 -7.11 -0.12 -1.36
N LEU A 106 -7.00 1.03 -0.68
CA LEU A 106 -6.51 1.10 0.68
C LEU A 106 -7.60 1.34 1.71
N LYS A 107 -7.59 0.54 2.78
CA LYS A 107 -8.36 0.78 3.99
C LYS A 107 -7.63 1.81 4.84
N GLY A 108 -8.31 2.89 5.16
CA GLY A 108 -7.77 3.94 6.02
C GLY A 108 -8.76 5.08 6.21
N THR A 109 -8.48 5.95 7.18
CA THR A 109 -9.21 7.19 7.36
C THR A 109 -8.87 8.19 6.25
N ASP A 110 -9.70 9.19 6.04
CA ASP A 110 -9.44 10.24 5.05
C ASP A 110 -8.11 10.96 5.34
N PHE A 111 -7.76 11.13 6.61
CA PHE A 111 -6.48 11.70 7.02
C PHE A 111 -5.30 10.80 6.62
N GLN A 112 -5.38 9.50 6.90
CA GLN A 112 -4.34 8.53 6.51
C GLN A 112 -4.14 8.52 4.99
N LEU A 113 -5.21 8.48 4.22
CA LEU A 113 -5.14 8.51 2.75
C LEU A 113 -4.49 9.79 2.23
N ARG A 114 -4.79 10.95 2.84
CA ARG A 114 -4.13 12.22 2.51
C ARG A 114 -2.63 12.18 2.81
N VAL A 115 -2.24 11.62 3.95
CA VAL A 115 -0.83 11.43 4.32
C VAL A 115 -0.13 10.54 3.29
N TRP A 116 -0.71 9.38 2.96
CA TRP A 116 -0.10 8.45 2.00
C TRP A 116 0.01 9.04 0.59
N ASN A 117 -0.98 9.80 0.13
CA ASN A 117 -0.88 10.55 -1.13
C ASN A 117 0.24 11.61 -1.08
N GLU A 118 0.45 12.27 0.06
CA GLU A 118 1.52 13.27 0.20
C GLU A 118 2.91 12.61 0.16
N LEU A 119 3.06 11.40 0.71
CA LEU A 119 4.32 10.65 0.62
C LEU A 119 4.74 10.36 -0.82
N LEU A 120 3.78 10.07 -1.71
CA LEU A 120 4.07 9.80 -3.13
C LEU A 120 4.64 11.00 -3.89
N LYS A 121 4.53 12.22 -3.33
CA LYS A 121 5.09 13.44 -3.93
C LYS A 121 6.53 13.68 -3.56
N ILE A 122 7.09 12.94 -2.59
CA ILE A 122 8.50 13.08 -2.20
C ILE A 122 9.38 12.59 -3.35
N PRO A 123 10.25 13.45 -3.91
CA PRO A 123 11.14 13.04 -4.99
C PRO A 123 12.11 11.94 -4.56
N PHE A 124 12.50 11.12 -5.51
CA PHE A 124 13.48 10.06 -5.25
C PHE A 124 14.82 10.63 -4.71
N GLY A 125 15.31 10.00 -3.65
CA GLY A 125 16.55 10.43 -2.99
C GLY A 125 16.38 11.62 -2.05
N GLU A 126 15.17 12.16 -1.95
CA GLU A 126 14.84 13.19 -0.98
C GLU A 126 14.15 12.61 0.26
N THR A 127 14.16 13.36 1.34
CA THR A 127 13.49 13.01 2.58
C THR A 127 12.59 14.16 3.01
N ALA A 128 11.52 13.84 3.72
CA ALA A 128 10.66 14.83 4.34
C ALA A 128 10.46 14.50 5.82
N THR A 129 10.38 15.52 6.64
CA THR A 129 10.01 15.37 8.05
C THR A 129 8.50 15.26 8.20
N TYR A 130 8.04 14.69 9.32
CA TYR A 130 6.60 14.65 9.65
C TYR A 130 5.99 16.06 9.72
N GLY A 131 6.79 17.06 10.12
CA GLY A 131 6.36 18.45 10.16
C GLY A 131 6.14 19.04 8.77
N GLU A 132 7.00 18.73 7.81
CA GLU A 132 6.86 19.17 6.41
C GLU A 132 5.63 18.54 5.76
N ILE A 133 5.41 17.23 5.97
CA ILE A 133 4.17 16.56 5.51
C ILE A 133 2.94 17.20 6.16
N ALA A 134 2.96 17.45 7.47
CA ALA A 134 1.85 18.10 8.17
C ALA A 134 1.57 19.51 7.64
N ALA A 135 2.61 20.28 7.34
CA ALA A 135 2.48 21.61 6.75
C ALA A 135 1.89 21.55 5.33
N ALA A 136 2.34 20.61 4.49
CA ALA A 136 1.79 20.38 3.15
C ALA A 136 0.30 20.02 3.20
N LEU A 137 -0.14 19.31 4.24
CA LEU A 137 -1.55 19.00 4.50
C LEU A 137 -2.33 20.17 5.14
N GLN A 138 -1.73 21.36 5.24
CA GLN A 138 -2.30 22.55 5.87
C GLN A 138 -2.67 22.37 7.36
N ASN A 139 -2.00 21.45 8.02
CA ASN A 139 -2.19 21.17 9.46
C ASN A 139 -0.84 20.93 10.16
N PRO A 140 0.01 21.97 10.33
CA PRO A 140 1.37 21.81 10.86
C PRO A 140 1.43 21.25 12.28
N LYS A 141 0.34 21.33 13.04
CA LYS A 141 0.27 20.73 14.38
C LYS A 141 0.05 19.22 14.38
N ALA A 142 -0.32 18.63 13.23
CA ALA A 142 -0.65 17.22 13.10
C ALA A 142 0.57 16.30 12.91
N TYR A 143 1.81 16.74 13.12
CA TYR A 143 3.03 15.98 12.85
C TYR A 143 3.09 14.61 13.58
N ARG A 144 2.51 14.50 14.78
CA ARG A 144 2.40 13.21 15.49
C ARG A 144 1.41 12.27 14.81
N ALA A 145 0.26 12.79 14.40
CA ALA A 145 -0.75 12.01 13.67
C ALA A 145 -0.22 11.59 12.29
N VAL A 146 0.59 12.43 11.64
CA VAL A 146 1.31 12.07 10.39
C VAL A 146 2.24 10.89 10.64
N GLY A 147 3.07 10.93 11.69
CA GLY A 147 3.95 9.81 12.04
C GLY A 147 3.19 8.50 12.30
N THR A 148 2.05 8.56 12.99
CA THR A 148 1.17 7.40 13.20
C THR A 148 0.62 6.89 11.87
N ALA A 149 0.10 7.77 11.01
CA ALA A 149 -0.45 7.38 9.71
C ALA A 149 0.61 6.73 8.79
N ILE A 150 1.85 7.20 8.84
CA ILE A 150 2.98 6.60 8.11
C ILE A 150 3.25 5.19 8.64
N GLY A 151 3.27 5.00 9.96
CA GLY A 151 3.45 3.68 10.59
C GLY A 151 2.33 2.70 10.27
N ASP A 152 1.12 3.18 10.01
CA ASP A 152 -0.05 2.36 9.66
C ASP A 152 -0.15 2.02 8.17
N ASN A 153 0.78 2.49 7.33
CA ASN A 153 0.79 2.27 5.89
C ASN A 153 0.75 0.76 5.55
N PRO A 154 -0.31 0.28 4.89
CA PRO A 154 -0.46 -1.15 4.58
C PRO A 154 0.36 -1.61 3.38
N VAL A 155 0.96 -0.70 2.64
CA VAL A 155 1.73 -0.92 1.41
C VAL A 155 3.09 -0.21 1.45
N ALA A 156 3.75 -0.24 2.61
CA ALA A 156 5.03 0.45 2.85
C ALA A 156 6.16 0.05 1.88
N VAL A 157 6.01 -1.04 1.15
CA VAL A 157 6.93 -1.44 0.07
C VAL A 157 6.76 -0.57 -1.18
N LEU A 158 5.55 -0.02 -1.39
CA LEU A 158 5.18 0.77 -2.58
C LEU A 158 5.08 2.28 -2.29
N ILE A 159 4.67 2.65 -1.09
CA ILE A 159 4.60 4.04 -0.64
C ILE A 159 5.72 4.25 0.38
N PRO A 160 6.67 5.14 0.11
CA PRO A 160 7.85 5.36 0.96
C PRO A 160 7.53 5.87 2.36
#